data_377220f625b49676648f61cd9e92e3b0
#
_entry.id   377220f625b49676648f61cd9e92e3b0
#
_cell.length_a   1.000
_cell.length_b   1.000
_cell.length_c   1.000
_cell.angle_alpha   90.00
_cell.angle_beta   90.00
_cell.angle_gamma   90.00
#
_symmetry.space_group_name_H-M   'P 1'
#
loop_
_entity.id
_entity.type
_entity.pdbx_description
1 polymer ?
#
loop_
_entity_poly.entity_id
_entity_poly.type
_entity_poly.pdbx_seq_one_letter_code
_entity_poly.pdbx_strand_id
1 'polypeptide(L)'
;MTFKTDIKTFAALGTGVIGSGWIARALANGMDVIAWDPAPNAEANLRDRIKKCWPALVANGLKPGASPDRLRFVATVEECVKDADFIQESAPETLTLKIDLHAKISAAAKADVIIGSSTSGLLPSEFYAKATNPERCLVGHPFNPVYLLPLVEVVGGEKTTEEAKQAAITVYKAMGMKPLHVRKEVPGFIADRLLEAQWRESLHLINEGIATTGEIDDAIRYGAGIRWSFMGSFLIYTLAGGDAGMRHFMSQFGPALKLPWTKLVAPELTDALIDNIVDGTKDQLGTHSIAEMERYRDDCLMAVQAAVRATKIKHGIALDE
;
A
#
# COMPACT_ATOMS: atom_id res chain seq x y z
N MET A 1 -7.02 -4.03 -25.95
CA MET A 1 -7.68 -5.23 -25.36
C MET A 1 -8.47 -4.74 -24.16
N THR A 2 -9.72 -5.16 -23.97
CA THR A 2 -10.51 -4.73 -22.80
C THR A 2 -10.28 -5.73 -21.68
N PHE A 3 -9.79 -5.28 -20.53
CA PHE A 3 -9.55 -6.12 -19.38
C PHE A 3 -10.80 -6.21 -18.49
N LYS A 4 -10.95 -7.35 -17.81
CA LYS A 4 -12.07 -7.60 -16.91
C LYS A 4 -11.95 -6.76 -15.63
N THR A 5 -13.04 -6.10 -15.24
CA THR A 5 -13.13 -5.27 -14.04
C THR A 5 -14.25 -5.65 -13.09
N ASP A 6 -15.26 -6.40 -13.59
CA ASP A 6 -16.29 -7.02 -12.75
C ASP A 6 -15.78 -8.39 -12.27
N ILE A 7 -15.26 -8.43 -11.04
CA ILE A 7 -14.53 -9.55 -10.50
C ILE A 7 -15.43 -10.36 -9.55
N LYS A 8 -15.61 -11.62 -9.88
CA LYS A 8 -16.32 -12.61 -9.03
C LYS A 8 -15.34 -13.60 -8.42
N THR A 9 -14.30 -13.99 -9.17
CA THR A 9 -13.31 -15.00 -8.79
C THR A 9 -11.93 -14.37 -8.70
N PHE A 10 -11.38 -14.30 -7.51
CA PHE A 10 -10.04 -13.82 -7.22
C PHE A 10 -9.07 -14.99 -7.03
N ALA A 11 -7.99 -15.05 -7.79
CA ALA A 11 -6.94 -16.04 -7.60
C ALA A 11 -5.77 -15.47 -6.81
N ALA A 12 -5.29 -16.22 -5.82
CA ALA A 12 -4.16 -15.86 -4.98
C ALA A 12 -3.08 -16.95 -5.03
N LEU A 13 -1.87 -16.56 -5.43
CA LEU A 13 -0.71 -17.43 -5.46
C LEU A 13 0.30 -16.98 -4.39
N GLY A 14 0.60 -17.89 -3.45
CA GLY A 14 1.28 -17.55 -2.20
C GLY A 14 0.29 -17.16 -1.11
N THR A 15 0.32 -17.91 0.02
CA THR A 15 -0.64 -17.77 1.13
C THR A 15 0.02 -17.38 2.44
N GLY A 16 1.20 -16.75 2.35
CA GLY A 16 1.92 -16.15 3.46
C GLY A 16 1.15 -14.97 4.09
N VAL A 17 1.83 -14.12 4.84
CA VAL A 17 1.20 -12.97 5.54
C VAL A 17 0.46 -12.06 4.56
N ILE A 18 1.10 -11.70 3.46
CA ILE A 18 0.52 -10.79 2.46
C ILE A 18 -0.61 -11.47 1.67
N GLY A 19 -0.36 -12.67 1.13
CA GLY A 19 -1.37 -13.39 0.36
C GLY A 19 -2.61 -13.75 1.17
N SER A 20 -2.45 -14.17 2.44
CA SER A 20 -3.60 -14.40 3.32
C SER A 20 -4.41 -13.13 3.59
N GLY A 21 -3.76 -11.99 3.66
CA GLY A 21 -4.43 -10.69 3.80
C GLY A 21 -5.24 -10.30 2.55
N TRP A 22 -4.71 -10.54 1.35
CA TRP A 22 -5.46 -10.38 0.10
C TRP A 22 -6.68 -11.29 0.03
N ILE A 23 -6.49 -12.58 0.37
CA ILE A 23 -7.55 -13.58 0.41
C ILE A 23 -8.66 -13.14 1.38
N ALA A 24 -8.30 -12.76 2.59
CA ALA A 24 -9.26 -12.31 3.59
C ALA A 24 -10.05 -11.08 3.12
N ARG A 25 -9.38 -10.11 2.48
CA ARG A 25 -10.04 -8.93 1.89
C ARG A 25 -11.00 -9.31 0.76
N ALA A 26 -10.60 -10.19 -0.16
CA ALA A 26 -11.45 -10.65 -1.25
C ALA A 26 -12.71 -11.38 -0.74
N LEU A 27 -12.55 -12.29 0.23
CA LEU A 27 -13.66 -12.98 0.90
C LEU A 27 -14.61 -12.01 1.61
N ALA A 28 -14.07 -10.99 2.31
CA ALA A 28 -14.86 -9.94 2.97
C ALA A 28 -15.64 -9.08 1.97
N ASN A 29 -15.20 -9.02 0.73
CA ASN A 29 -15.90 -8.37 -0.38
C ASN A 29 -16.88 -9.30 -1.13
N GLY A 30 -17.12 -10.53 -0.63
CA GLY A 30 -18.08 -11.46 -1.20
C GLY A 30 -17.58 -12.19 -2.47
N MET A 31 -16.29 -12.17 -2.75
CA MET A 31 -15.70 -12.85 -3.90
C MET A 31 -15.46 -14.33 -3.60
N ASP A 32 -15.50 -15.18 -4.63
CA ASP A 32 -14.94 -16.51 -4.58
C ASP A 32 -13.41 -16.41 -4.69
N VAL A 33 -12.71 -17.17 -3.85
CA VAL A 33 -11.24 -17.15 -3.86
C VAL A 33 -10.71 -18.53 -4.18
N ILE A 34 -9.78 -18.58 -5.15
CA ILE A 34 -8.98 -19.77 -5.44
C ILE A 34 -7.56 -19.48 -4.98
N ALA A 35 -7.01 -20.33 -4.11
CA ALA A 35 -5.68 -20.15 -3.55
C ALA A 35 -4.75 -21.32 -3.88
N TRP A 36 -3.50 -21.01 -4.12
CA TRP A 36 -2.43 -21.97 -4.30
C TRP A 36 -1.16 -21.55 -3.57
N ASP A 37 -0.50 -22.54 -2.96
CA ASP A 37 0.81 -22.36 -2.33
C ASP A 37 1.50 -23.73 -2.27
N PRO A 38 2.80 -23.86 -2.64
CA PRO A 38 3.51 -25.15 -2.63
C PRO A 38 3.99 -25.58 -1.25
N ALA A 39 3.91 -24.70 -0.23
CA ALA A 39 4.43 -25.01 1.09
C ALA A 39 3.62 -26.10 1.80
N PRO A 40 4.24 -26.97 2.59
CA PRO A 40 3.54 -27.96 3.39
C PRO A 40 2.59 -27.26 4.37
N ASN A 41 1.41 -27.83 4.57
CA ASN A 41 0.34 -27.32 5.45
C ASN A 41 -0.17 -25.89 5.09
N ALA A 42 0.10 -25.40 3.88
CA ALA A 42 -0.25 -24.05 3.47
C ALA A 42 -1.76 -23.76 3.62
N GLU A 43 -2.63 -24.70 3.21
CA GLU A 43 -4.08 -24.55 3.37
C GLU A 43 -4.51 -24.41 4.84
N ALA A 44 -4.01 -25.27 5.71
CA ALA A 44 -4.35 -25.23 7.13
C ALA A 44 -3.90 -23.91 7.78
N ASN A 45 -2.68 -23.48 7.47
CA ASN A 45 -2.12 -22.20 7.93
C ASN A 45 -2.91 -21.00 7.41
N LEU A 46 -3.34 -21.03 6.14
CA LEU A 46 -4.16 -19.99 5.54
C LEU A 46 -5.52 -19.88 6.26
N ARG A 47 -6.22 -21.00 6.47
CA ARG A 47 -7.53 -21.01 7.15
C ARG A 47 -7.42 -20.49 8.59
N ASP A 48 -6.34 -20.84 9.30
CA ASP A 48 -6.08 -20.31 10.65
C ASP A 48 -5.85 -18.78 10.63
N ARG A 49 -5.06 -18.27 9.67
CA ARG A 49 -4.86 -16.82 9.50
C ARG A 49 -6.14 -16.08 9.19
N ILE A 50 -6.98 -16.61 8.30
CA ILE A 50 -8.29 -16.02 7.98
C ILE A 50 -9.18 -16.01 9.22
N LYS A 51 -9.26 -17.11 9.95
CA LYS A 51 -10.02 -17.20 11.20
C LYS A 51 -9.60 -16.13 12.22
N LYS A 52 -8.31 -15.87 12.34
CA LYS A 52 -7.76 -14.86 13.28
C LYS A 52 -8.09 -13.42 12.87
N CYS A 53 -8.06 -13.10 11.59
CA CYS A 53 -8.32 -11.73 11.12
C CYS A 53 -9.82 -11.45 10.85
N TRP A 54 -10.66 -12.48 10.72
CA TRP A 54 -12.08 -12.35 10.37
C TRP A 54 -12.89 -11.46 11.31
N PRO A 55 -12.73 -11.52 12.66
CA PRO A 55 -13.43 -10.62 13.57
C PRO A 55 -13.18 -9.13 13.30
N ALA A 56 -11.96 -8.77 12.89
CA ALA A 56 -11.63 -7.38 12.51
C ALA A 56 -12.35 -6.97 11.21
N LEU A 57 -12.47 -7.88 10.25
CA LEU A 57 -13.23 -7.64 9.01
C LEU A 57 -14.71 -7.48 9.27
N VAL A 58 -15.30 -8.30 10.16
CA VAL A 58 -16.70 -8.16 10.60
C VAL A 58 -16.93 -6.78 11.23
N ALA A 59 -16.03 -6.36 12.11
CA ALA A 59 -16.10 -5.04 12.75
C ALA A 59 -15.95 -3.87 11.76
N ASN A 60 -15.18 -4.07 10.70
CA ASN A 60 -14.96 -3.07 9.64
C ASN A 60 -16.10 -3.03 8.60
N GLY A 61 -17.00 -4.01 8.61
CA GLY A 61 -18.14 -4.14 7.70
C GLY A 61 -17.87 -5.09 6.53
N LEU A 62 -18.66 -6.15 6.47
CA LEU A 62 -18.62 -7.13 5.37
C LEU A 62 -19.56 -6.72 4.23
N LYS A 63 -19.18 -7.03 2.99
CA LYS A 63 -20.13 -6.89 1.87
C LYS A 63 -21.10 -8.08 1.79
N PRO A 64 -22.25 -7.93 1.12
CA PRO A 64 -23.18 -9.03 0.91
C PRO A 64 -22.51 -10.25 0.30
N GLY A 65 -22.81 -11.44 0.83
CA GLY A 65 -22.23 -12.70 0.38
C GLY A 65 -20.82 -13.00 0.91
N ALA A 66 -20.24 -12.16 1.77
CA ALA A 66 -18.95 -12.42 2.38
C ALA A 66 -18.99 -13.67 3.28
N SER A 67 -18.07 -14.61 3.03
CA SER A 67 -17.88 -15.81 3.85
C SER A 67 -16.48 -16.39 3.68
N PRO A 68 -15.84 -16.88 4.75
CA PRO A 68 -14.61 -17.66 4.65
C PRO A 68 -14.77 -18.96 3.85
N ASP A 69 -16.00 -19.50 3.73
CA ASP A 69 -16.29 -20.75 3.02
C ASP A 69 -16.18 -20.62 1.50
N ARG A 70 -16.09 -19.39 0.99
CA ARG A 70 -15.87 -19.13 -0.44
C ARG A 70 -14.40 -19.33 -0.88
N LEU A 71 -13.57 -19.88 0.00
CA LEU A 71 -12.19 -20.22 -0.27
C LEU A 71 -12.04 -21.66 -0.74
N ARG A 72 -11.49 -21.84 -1.93
CA ARG A 72 -11.05 -23.11 -2.49
C ARG A 72 -9.52 -23.12 -2.58
N PHE A 73 -8.87 -24.16 -2.03
CA PHE A 73 -7.44 -24.38 -2.18
C PHE A 73 -7.19 -25.45 -3.24
N VAL A 74 -6.20 -25.26 -4.11
CA VAL A 74 -5.92 -26.14 -5.26
C VAL A 74 -4.48 -26.60 -5.30
N ALA A 75 -4.22 -27.66 -6.07
CA ALA A 75 -2.92 -28.33 -6.08
C ALA A 75 -1.92 -27.71 -7.07
N THR A 76 -2.40 -27.02 -8.12
CA THR A 76 -1.52 -26.50 -9.18
C THR A 76 -1.78 -25.02 -9.47
N VAL A 77 -0.78 -24.35 -10.04
CA VAL A 77 -0.87 -22.97 -10.52
C VAL A 77 -1.98 -22.84 -11.56
N GLU A 78 -2.04 -23.78 -12.51
CA GLU A 78 -2.98 -23.79 -13.61
C GLU A 78 -4.43 -23.87 -13.10
N GLU A 79 -4.70 -24.75 -12.13
CA GLU A 79 -6.02 -24.83 -11.48
C GLU A 79 -6.41 -23.54 -10.77
N CYS A 80 -5.43 -22.83 -10.21
CA CYS A 80 -5.65 -21.58 -9.51
C CYS A 80 -6.09 -20.46 -10.46
N VAL A 81 -5.49 -20.36 -11.64
CA VAL A 81 -5.61 -19.17 -12.49
C VAL A 81 -6.54 -19.31 -13.69
N LYS A 82 -6.84 -20.53 -14.15
CA LYS A 82 -7.59 -20.76 -15.41
C LYS A 82 -9.00 -20.14 -15.44
N ASP A 83 -9.66 -20.08 -14.28
CA ASP A 83 -11.03 -19.57 -14.15
C ASP A 83 -11.09 -18.21 -13.43
N ALA A 84 -9.94 -17.65 -13.05
CA ALA A 84 -9.85 -16.39 -12.36
C ALA A 84 -10.34 -15.19 -13.21
N ASP A 85 -10.83 -14.17 -12.51
CA ASP A 85 -11.17 -12.87 -13.08
C ASP A 85 -10.09 -11.81 -12.75
N PHE A 86 -9.32 -12.05 -11.69
CA PHE A 86 -8.16 -11.27 -11.28
C PHE A 86 -7.17 -12.18 -10.53
N ILE A 87 -5.88 -11.96 -10.73
CA ILE A 87 -4.83 -12.78 -10.15
C ILE A 87 -3.89 -11.89 -9.33
N GLN A 88 -3.60 -12.30 -8.09
CA GLN A 88 -2.63 -11.64 -7.22
C GLN A 88 -1.57 -12.66 -6.76
N GLU A 89 -0.32 -12.41 -7.12
CA GLU A 89 0.83 -13.21 -6.71
C GLU A 89 1.48 -12.58 -5.46
N SER A 90 1.79 -13.42 -4.47
CA SER A 90 2.42 -13.05 -3.19
C SER A 90 3.48 -14.08 -2.77
N ALA A 91 4.23 -14.61 -3.73
CA ALA A 91 5.33 -15.55 -3.49
C ALA A 91 6.57 -14.81 -2.91
N PRO A 92 7.57 -15.56 -2.39
CA PRO A 92 8.79 -14.97 -1.84
C PRO A 92 9.49 -13.99 -2.80
N GLU A 93 10.15 -12.99 -2.23
CA GLU A 93 10.80 -11.88 -2.94
C GLU A 93 12.13 -12.34 -3.60
N THR A 94 12.02 -13.24 -4.56
CA THR A 94 13.14 -13.82 -5.31
C THR A 94 12.89 -13.66 -6.79
N LEU A 95 13.70 -12.89 -7.49
CA LEU A 95 13.51 -12.52 -8.90
C LEU A 95 13.34 -13.75 -9.81
N THR A 96 14.23 -14.74 -9.70
CA THR A 96 14.18 -15.96 -10.53
C THR A 96 12.90 -16.76 -10.31
N LEU A 97 12.47 -16.90 -9.04
CA LEU A 97 11.21 -17.55 -8.70
C LEU A 97 10.02 -16.82 -9.34
N LYS A 98 9.99 -15.48 -9.22
CA LYS A 98 8.89 -14.67 -9.77
C LYS A 98 8.84 -14.72 -11.30
N ILE A 99 10.00 -14.69 -11.97
CA ILE A 99 10.06 -14.85 -13.44
C ILE A 99 9.41 -16.18 -13.88
N ASP A 100 9.78 -17.29 -13.25
CA ASP A 100 9.26 -18.60 -13.64
C ASP A 100 7.79 -18.78 -13.23
N LEU A 101 7.39 -18.24 -12.10
CA LEU A 101 6.00 -18.29 -11.65
C LEU A 101 5.09 -17.43 -12.55
N HIS A 102 5.50 -16.20 -12.88
CA HIS A 102 4.75 -15.32 -13.79
C HIS A 102 4.63 -15.88 -15.20
N ALA A 103 5.66 -16.61 -15.70
CA ALA A 103 5.57 -17.33 -16.96
C ALA A 103 4.47 -18.41 -16.92
N LYS A 104 4.39 -19.21 -15.86
CA LYS A 104 3.34 -20.24 -15.67
C LYS A 104 1.95 -19.62 -15.52
N ILE A 105 1.81 -18.60 -14.64
CA ILE A 105 0.54 -17.88 -14.41
C ILE A 105 0.02 -17.33 -15.74
N SER A 106 0.86 -16.59 -16.46
CA SER A 106 0.44 -15.89 -17.68
C SER A 106 0.11 -16.82 -18.84
N ALA A 107 0.74 -18.00 -18.90
CA ALA A 107 0.43 -19.01 -19.90
C ALA A 107 -0.92 -19.71 -19.66
N ALA A 108 -1.33 -19.88 -18.39
CA ALA A 108 -2.55 -20.59 -18.02
C ALA A 108 -3.77 -19.68 -17.81
N ALA A 109 -3.56 -18.39 -17.55
CA ALA A 109 -4.62 -17.42 -17.31
C ALA A 109 -5.24 -16.92 -18.62
N LYS A 110 -6.55 -16.58 -18.59
CA LYS A 110 -7.26 -15.95 -19.73
C LYS A 110 -6.56 -14.63 -20.09
N ALA A 111 -6.62 -14.29 -21.39
CA ALA A 111 -5.88 -13.14 -21.92
C ALA A 111 -6.36 -11.76 -21.39
N ASP A 112 -7.62 -11.67 -20.99
CA ASP A 112 -8.27 -10.45 -20.49
C ASP A 112 -8.16 -10.27 -18.96
N VAL A 113 -7.43 -11.16 -18.26
CA VAL A 113 -7.27 -11.15 -16.80
C VAL A 113 -5.98 -10.45 -16.41
N ILE A 114 -6.06 -9.49 -15.49
CA ILE A 114 -4.91 -8.79 -14.91
C ILE A 114 -4.14 -9.71 -13.98
N ILE A 115 -2.82 -9.61 -14.02
CA ILE A 115 -1.89 -10.33 -13.14
C ILE A 115 -1.11 -9.30 -12.33
N GLY A 116 -1.46 -9.19 -11.04
CA GLY A 116 -0.76 -8.35 -10.06
C GLY A 116 0.27 -9.15 -9.27
N SER A 117 1.36 -8.50 -8.89
CA SER A 117 2.35 -9.02 -7.92
C SER A 117 2.41 -8.14 -6.69
N SER A 118 2.55 -8.76 -5.51
CA SER A 118 2.71 -8.06 -4.23
C SER A 118 4.18 -7.74 -3.91
N THR A 119 5.08 -7.82 -4.87
CA THR A 119 6.50 -7.46 -4.66
C THR A 119 6.64 -6.05 -4.11
N SER A 120 7.57 -5.86 -3.18
CA SER A 120 7.86 -4.55 -2.58
C SER A 120 8.96 -3.77 -3.28
N GLY A 121 9.85 -4.45 -4.01
CA GLY A 121 11.04 -3.79 -4.55
C GLY A 121 11.47 -4.23 -5.94
N LEU A 122 11.04 -5.41 -6.42
CA LEU A 122 11.40 -5.89 -7.75
C LEU A 122 10.66 -5.11 -8.83
N LEU A 123 11.38 -4.74 -9.88
CA LEU A 123 10.78 -4.01 -10.99
C LEU A 123 9.88 -4.94 -11.83
N PRO A 124 8.65 -4.51 -12.16
CA PRO A 124 7.75 -5.32 -12.98
C PRO A 124 8.37 -5.76 -14.30
N SER A 125 9.13 -4.90 -14.99
CA SER A 125 9.82 -5.25 -16.24
C SER A 125 10.78 -6.43 -16.10
N GLU A 126 11.34 -6.66 -14.90
CA GLU A 126 12.27 -7.76 -14.65
C GLU A 126 11.53 -9.09 -14.41
N PHE A 127 10.57 -9.12 -13.47
CA PHE A 127 9.97 -10.39 -13.06
C PHE A 127 8.95 -10.95 -14.06
N TYR A 128 8.36 -10.15 -14.95
CA TYR A 128 7.51 -10.69 -16.01
C TYR A 128 8.20 -10.82 -17.39
N ALA A 129 9.54 -10.78 -17.43
CA ALA A 129 10.31 -10.88 -18.68
C ALA A 129 9.95 -12.10 -19.55
N LYS A 130 9.52 -13.22 -18.94
CA LYS A 130 9.07 -14.44 -19.63
C LYS A 130 7.54 -14.59 -19.68
N ALA A 131 6.77 -13.61 -19.27
CA ALA A 131 5.32 -13.71 -19.24
C ALA A 131 4.74 -13.71 -20.66
N THR A 132 3.70 -14.52 -20.87
CA THR A 132 2.84 -14.45 -22.05
C THR A 132 1.89 -13.27 -21.87
N ASN A 133 1.77 -12.40 -22.88
CA ASN A 133 0.97 -11.18 -22.82
C ASN A 133 1.36 -10.29 -21.62
N PRO A 134 2.63 -9.82 -21.56
CA PRO A 134 3.14 -9.04 -20.42
C PRO A 134 2.44 -7.69 -20.25
N GLU A 135 1.71 -7.20 -21.23
CA GLU A 135 0.95 -5.95 -21.22
C GLU A 135 -0.10 -5.89 -20.10
N ARG A 136 -0.50 -7.03 -19.53
CA ARG A 136 -1.48 -7.17 -18.42
C ARG A 136 -0.83 -7.46 -17.06
N CYS A 137 0.49 -7.57 -17.03
CA CYS A 137 1.24 -7.83 -15.80
C CYS A 137 1.67 -6.49 -15.15
N LEU A 138 1.51 -6.40 -13.84
CA LEU A 138 1.83 -5.20 -13.08
C LEU A 138 2.12 -5.54 -11.60
N VAL A 139 2.56 -4.57 -10.86
CA VAL A 139 2.63 -4.65 -9.39
C VAL A 139 1.34 -4.07 -8.80
N GLY A 140 0.76 -4.80 -7.84
CA GLY A 140 -0.24 -4.32 -6.92
C GLY A 140 0.32 -4.48 -5.50
N HIS A 141 1.16 -3.53 -5.07
CA HIS A 141 1.89 -3.57 -3.81
C HIS A 141 1.03 -3.11 -2.64
N PRO A 142 0.64 -4.01 -1.72
CA PRO A 142 -0.19 -3.68 -0.57
C PRO A 142 0.66 -3.35 0.65
N PHE A 143 0.01 -2.85 1.70
CA PHE A 143 0.61 -2.67 3.02
C PHE A 143 0.00 -3.60 4.06
N ASN A 144 0.85 -4.19 4.90
CA ASN A 144 0.42 -5.10 5.96
C ASN A 144 -0.12 -4.33 7.19
N PRO A 145 -1.30 -4.69 7.72
CA PRO A 145 -2.17 -5.82 7.35
C PRO A 145 -3.09 -5.49 6.15
N VAL A 146 -2.93 -6.26 5.05
CA VAL A 146 -3.64 -6.02 3.78
C VAL A 146 -5.16 -6.00 3.92
N TYR A 147 -5.70 -6.77 4.86
CA TYR A 147 -7.15 -6.83 5.12
C TYR A 147 -7.72 -5.57 5.80
N LEU A 148 -6.88 -4.67 6.34
CA LEU A 148 -7.30 -3.41 6.97
C LEU A 148 -6.75 -2.17 6.26
N LEU A 149 -5.44 -2.15 5.96
CA LEU A 149 -4.83 -0.99 5.29
C LEU A 149 -5.30 -0.90 3.84
N PRO A 150 -5.78 0.28 3.42
CA PRO A 150 -6.37 0.42 2.09
C PRO A 150 -5.35 0.69 0.98
N LEU A 151 -4.11 1.11 1.29
CA LEU A 151 -3.16 1.49 0.26
C LEU A 151 -2.76 0.29 -0.61
N VAL A 152 -2.76 0.49 -1.92
CA VAL A 152 -2.13 -0.40 -2.89
C VAL A 152 -1.44 0.44 -3.97
N GLU A 153 -0.13 0.24 -4.16
CA GLU A 153 0.59 0.90 -5.23
C GLU A 153 0.45 0.09 -6.53
N VAL A 154 0.00 0.76 -7.59
CA VAL A 154 -0.15 0.15 -8.92
C VAL A 154 0.99 0.62 -9.80
N VAL A 155 1.89 -0.30 -10.15
CA VAL A 155 3.11 -0.02 -10.89
C VAL A 155 3.16 -0.86 -12.14
N GLY A 156 3.16 -0.25 -13.31
CA GLY A 156 3.41 -0.93 -14.58
C GLY A 156 4.89 -0.95 -14.92
N GLY A 157 5.32 -1.97 -15.63
CA GLY A 157 6.63 -1.99 -16.28
C GLY A 157 6.56 -1.50 -17.73
N GLU A 158 7.65 -1.63 -18.46
CA GLU A 158 7.80 -1.11 -19.83
C GLU A 158 6.70 -1.59 -20.81
N LYS A 159 6.22 -2.83 -20.65
CA LYS A 159 5.21 -3.42 -21.55
C LYS A 159 3.80 -3.30 -21.01
N THR A 160 3.59 -2.91 -19.75
CA THR A 160 2.25 -2.79 -19.16
C THR A 160 1.47 -1.66 -19.81
N THR A 161 0.29 -1.94 -20.32
CA THR A 161 -0.56 -0.92 -20.95
C THR A 161 -1.25 -0.04 -19.91
N GLU A 162 -1.64 1.17 -20.32
CA GLU A 162 -2.41 2.06 -19.47
C GLU A 162 -3.78 1.47 -19.13
N GLU A 163 -4.41 0.79 -20.10
CA GLU A 163 -5.67 0.09 -19.91
C GLU A 163 -5.58 -0.98 -18.82
N ALA A 164 -4.47 -1.74 -18.78
CA ALA A 164 -4.25 -2.73 -17.73
C ALA A 164 -4.11 -2.09 -16.33
N LYS A 165 -3.39 -0.98 -16.23
CA LYS A 165 -3.25 -0.22 -14.97
C LYS A 165 -4.61 0.32 -14.50
N GLN A 166 -5.40 0.89 -15.40
CA GLN A 166 -6.72 1.42 -15.07
C GLN A 166 -7.71 0.32 -14.67
N ALA A 167 -7.65 -0.85 -15.33
CA ALA A 167 -8.44 -2.01 -14.93
C ALA A 167 -8.07 -2.49 -13.52
N ALA A 168 -6.77 -2.62 -13.21
CA ALA A 168 -6.31 -2.98 -11.87
C ALA A 168 -6.76 -1.96 -10.82
N ILE A 169 -6.63 -0.65 -11.09
CA ILE A 169 -7.10 0.43 -10.22
C ILE A 169 -8.61 0.27 -9.94
N THR A 170 -9.39 -0.03 -10.96
CA THR A 170 -10.85 -0.23 -10.82
C THR A 170 -11.15 -1.43 -9.92
N VAL A 171 -10.46 -2.56 -10.12
CA VAL A 171 -10.63 -3.77 -9.30
C VAL A 171 -10.24 -3.50 -7.84
N TYR A 172 -9.09 -2.91 -7.58
CA TYR A 172 -8.66 -2.62 -6.21
C TYR A 172 -9.61 -1.64 -5.50
N LYS A 173 -10.13 -0.63 -6.20
CA LYS A 173 -11.18 0.26 -5.65
C LYS A 173 -12.44 -0.51 -5.28
N ALA A 174 -12.89 -1.44 -6.12
CA ALA A 174 -14.05 -2.29 -5.83
C ALA A 174 -13.85 -3.17 -4.58
N MET A 175 -12.60 -3.55 -4.29
CA MET A 175 -12.20 -4.24 -3.06
C MET A 175 -12.03 -3.32 -1.84
N GLY A 176 -12.39 -2.05 -1.93
CA GLY A 176 -12.28 -1.08 -0.84
C GLY A 176 -10.85 -0.60 -0.60
N MET A 177 -9.98 -0.68 -1.59
CA MET A 177 -8.62 -0.16 -1.50
C MET A 177 -8.49 1.26 -2.07
N LYS A 178 -7.39 1.91 -1.76
CA LYS A 178 -6.98 3.22 -2.28
C LYS A 178 -5.77 3.01 -3.20
N PRO A 179 -5.97 2.79 -4.51
CA PRO A 179 -4.87 2.62 -5.45
C PRO A 179 -4.08 3.91 -5.63
N LEU A 180 -2.76 3.78 -5.54
CA LEU A 180 -1.79 4.82 -5.84
C LEU A 180 -1.10 4.47 -7.15
N HIS A 181 -1.40 5.21 -8.21
CA HIS A 181 -0.76 4.99 -9.51
C HIS A 181 0.68 5.52 -9.50
N VAL A 182 1.64 4.62 -9.53
CA VAL A 182 3.06 4.94 -9.67
C VAL A 182 3.36 5.09 -11.16
N ARG A 183 3.69 6.30 -11.59
CA ARG A 183 3.78 6.67 -13.02
C ARG A 183 4.95 6.02 -13.76
N LYS A 184 6.01 5.66 -13.04
CA LYS A 184 7.21 5.00 -13.58
C LYS A 184 7.65 3.92 -12.61
N GLU A 185 8.09 2.78 -13.11
CA GLU A 185 8.74 1.79 -12.25
C GLU A 185 10.03 2.38 -11.65
N VAL A 186 10.21 2.17 -10.38
CA VAL A 186 11.35 2.63 -9.59
C VAL A 186 11.53 1.66 -8.41
N PRO A 187 12.75 1.29 -8.03
CA PRO A 187 12.99 0.44 -6.87
C PRO A 187 12.34 1.00 -5.60
N GLY A 188 11.57 0.15 -4.87
CA GLY A 188 10.88 0.54 -3.64
C GLY A 188 9.67 1.47 -3.82
N PHE A 189 9.26 1.72 -5.05
CA PHE A 189 8.09 2.51 -5.46
C PHE A 189 8.02 3.87 -4.73
N ILE A 190 6.87 4.27 -4.21
CA ILE A 190 6.71 5.56 -3.49
C ILE A 190 6.74 5.35 -1.98
N ALA A 191 5.88 4.47 -1.47
CA ALA A 191 5.65 4.38 -0.04
C ALA A 191 6.81 3.71 0.69
N ASP A 192 7.38 2.63 0.14
CA ASP A 192 8.56 1.99 0.74
C ASP A 192 9.78 2.91 0.71
N ARG A 193 9.95 3.74 -0.31
CA ARG A 193 11.02 4.74 -0.31
C ARG A 193 10.90 5.76 0.82
N LEU A 194 9.66 6.16 1.14
CA LEU A 194 9.41 7.07 2.26
C LEU A 194 9.64 6.38 3.60
N LEU A 195 9.17 5.14 3.74
CA LEU A 195 9.41 4.32 4.94
C LEU A 195 10.90 4.06 5.13
N GLU A 196 11.61 3.71 4.07
CA GLU A 196 13.04 3.41 4.11
C GLU A 196 13.88 4.63 4.47
N ALA A 197 13.50 5.82 4.00
CA ALA A 197 14.16 7.06 4.38
C ALA A 197 14.07 7.32 5.89
N GLN A 198 12.87 7.15 6.47
CA GLN A 198 12.65 7.29 7.91
C GLN A 198 13.36 6.18 8.69
N TRP A 199 13.32 4.93 8.20
CA TRP A 199 13.96 3.79 8.84
C TRP A 199 15.48 3.94 8.92
N ARG A 200 16.13 4.34 7.82
CA ARG A 200 17.59 4.59 7.78
C ARG A 200 18.00 5.63 8.79
N GLU A 201 17.27 6.73 8.87
CA GLU A 201 17.55 7.77 9.86
C GLU A 201 17.38 7.26 11.29
N SER A 202 16.34 6.48 11.56
CA SER A 202 16.13 5.84 12.86
C SER A 202 17.33 4.96 13.27
N LEU A 203 17.85 4.17 12.34
CA LEU A 203 19.02 3.31 12.60
C LEU A 203 20.28 4.13 12.89
N HIS A 204 20.49 5.28 12.23
CA HIS A 204 21.60 6.19 12.54
C HIS A 204 21.48 6.75 13.95
N LEU A 205 20.31 7.22 14.36
CA LEU A 205 20.07 7.77 15.68
C LEU A 205 20.36 6.75 16.80
N ILE A 206 19.97 5.48 16.60
CA ILE A 206 20.29 4.40 17.54
C ILE A 206 21.78 4.09 17.55
N ASN A 207 22.39 3.93 16.38
CA ASN A 207 23.81 3.57 16.26
C ASN A 207 24.75 4.62 16.84
N GLU A 208 24.36 5.89 16.80
CA GLU A 208 25.11 7.02 17.34
C GLU A 208 24.78 7.28 18.84
N GLY A 209 23.89 6.47 19.43
CA GLY A 209 23.51 6.59 20.86
C GLY A 209 22.70 7.84 21.17
N ILE A 210 22.05 8.44 20.17
CA ILE A 210 21.26 9.68 20.30
C ILE A 210 19.91 9.38 20.93
N ALA A 211 19.28 8.25 20.55
CA ALA A 211 17.97 7.85 21.02
C ALA A 211 17.84 6.34 21.14
N THR A 212 16.94 5.90 22.02
CA THR A 212 16.46 4.52 22.11
C THR A 212 15.36 4.26 21.07
N THR A 213 15.05 2.99 20.84
CA THR A 213 13.92 2.60 19.96
C THR A 213 12.60 3.21 20.43
N GLY A 214 12.34 3.22 21.74
CA GLY A 214 11.13 3.79 22.32
C GLY A 214 11.01 5.30 22.11
N GLU A 215 12.10 6.05 22.28
CA GLU A 215 12.12 7.50 22.03
C GLU A 215 11.90 7.85 20.56
N ILE A 216 12.43 7.04 19.64
CA ILE A 216 12.17 7.20 18.20
C ILE A 216 10.70 6.93 17.89
N ASP A 217 10.14 5.84 18.44
CA ASP A 217 8.72 5.51 18.28
C ASP A 217 7.83 6.62 18.86
N ASP A 218 8.19 7.21 19.99
CA ASP A 218 7.46 8.31 20.59
C ASP A 218 7.53 9.58 19.74
N ALA A 219 8.68 9.92 19.20
CA ALA A 219 8.82 11.06 18.29
C ALA A 219 7.91 10.95 17.07
N ILE A 220 7.73 9.73 16.55
CA ILE A 220 6.83 9.46 15.44
C ILE A 220 5.36 9.48 15.90
N ARG A 221 5.02 8.70 16.93
CA ARG A 221 3.65 8.50 17.40
C ARG A 221 2.99 9.78 17.89
N TYR A 222 3.72 10.57 18.69
CA TYR A 222 3.19 11.80 19.28
C TYR A 222 3.49 13.05 18.47
N GLY A 223 4.35 12.92 17.46
CA GLY A 223 4.70 14.00 16.54
C GLY A 223 3.99 13.88 15.19
N ALA A 224 4.76 13.57 14.18
CA ALA A 224 4.30 13.56 12.79
C ALA A 224 3.23 12.48 12.51
N GLY A 225 3.33 11.31 13.13
CA GLY A 225 2.48 10.16 12.86
C GLY A 225 0.98 10.41 13.12
N ILE A 226 0.63 11.16 14.16
CA ILE A 226 -0.79 11.52 14.40
C ILE A 226 -1.35 12.30 13.21
N ARG A 227 -0.60 13.26 12.70
CA ARG A 227 -1.02 14.05 11.52
C ARG A 227 -1.05 13.22 10.25
N TRP A 228 -0.09 12.31 10.07
CA TRP A 228 0.00 11.45 8.90
C TRP A 228 -1.15 10.46 8.78
N SER A 229 -1.89 10.19 9.85
CA SER A 229 -3.05 9.31 9.79
C SER A 229 -4.21 9.85 8.93
N PHE A 230 -4.24 11.16 8.66
CA PHE A 230 -5.30 11.81 7.88
C PHE A 230 -4.79 12.88 6.90
N MET A 231 -3.51 13.26 6.97
CA MET A 231 -2.95 14.34 6.16
C MET A 231 -1.49 14.05 5.80
N GLY A 232 -1.14 14.10 4.52
CA GLY A 232 0.24 13.91 4.06
C GLY A 232 1.13 15.12 4.34
N SER A 233 2.45 14.94 4.19
CA SER A 233 3.45 15.96 4.53
C SER A 233 3.28 17.27 3.76
N PHE A 234 2.96 17.21 2.46
CA PHE A 234 2.80 18.41 1.64
C PHE A 234 1.65 19.30 2.14
N LEU A 235 0.51 18.71 2.46
CA LEU A 235 -0.62 19.46 2.98
C LEU A 235 -0.33 20.04 4.37
N ILE A 236 0.32 19.26 5.25
CA ILE A 236 0.76 19.75 6.58
C ILE A 236 1.67 20.97 6.44
N TYR A 237 2.63 20.93 5.52
CA TYR A 237 3.58 22.03 5.30
C TYR A 237 2.93 23.23 4.61
N THR A 238 1.92 23.00 3.78
CA THR A 238 1.10 24.07 3.23
C THR A 238 0.41 24.85 4.36
N LEU A 239 -0.20 24.16 5.33
CA LEU A 239 -0.81 24.78 6.50
C LEU A 239 0.22 25.51 7.39
N ALA A 240 1.42 24.94 7.55
CA ALA A 240 2.50 25.57 8.29
C ALA A 240 2.99 26.89 7.66
N GLY A 241 2.79 27.07 6.35
CA GLY A 241 3.06 28.33 5.66
C GLY A 241 2.02 29.44 5.88
N GLY A 242 0.95 29.16 6.65
CA GLY A 242 -0.16 30.11 6.88
C GLY A 242 -0.88 30.48 5.58
N ASP A 243 -1.46 31.67 5.52
CA ASP A 243 -2.23 32.16 4.36
C ASP A 243 -1.40 32.22 3.06
N ALA A 244 -0.09 32.36 3.16
CA ALA A 244 0.83 32.35 2.01
C ALA A 244 1.18 30.91 1.54
N GLY A 245 0.77 29.88 2.27
CA GLY A 245 0.80 28.47 1.89
C GLY A 245 2.20 27.90 1.66
N MET A 246 2.27 26.89 0.78
CA MET A 246 3.50 26.11 0.53
C MET A 246 4.67 26.99 0.05
N ARG A 247 4.44 28.00 -0.79
CA ARG A 247 5.53 28.86 -1.27
C ARG A 247 6.23 29.58 -0.12
N HIS A 248 5.49 30.07 0.86
CA HIS A 248 6.05 30.71 2.05
C HIS A 248 6.81 29.70 2.91
N PHE A 249 6.24 28.53 3.15
CA PHE A 249 6.94 27.44 3.86
C PHE A 249 8.28 27.11 3.20
N MET A 250 8.31 26.92 1.88
CA MET A 250 9.53 26.59 1.15
C MET A 250 10.58 27.71 1.22
N SER A 251 10.16 28.97 1.23
CA SER A 251 11.09 30.10 1.36
C SER A 251 11.71 30.21 2.74
N GLN A 252 10.96 29.87 3.80
CA GLN A 252 11.45 29.92 5.20
C GLN A 252 12.30 28.69 5.55
N PHE A 253 11.83 27.50 5.22
CA PHE A 253 12.43 26.23 5.68
C PHE A 253 13.27 25.54 4.61
N GLY A 254 13.18 25.93 3.34
CA GLY A 254 14.01 25.41 2.26
C GLY A 254 15.51 25.46 2.56
N PRO A 255 16.04 26.56 3.10
CA PRO A 255 17.46 26.65 3.48
C PRO A 255 17.92 25.57 4.48
N ALA A 256 17.01 25.10 5.36
CA ALA A 256 17.31 24.03 6.32
C ALA A 256 17.62 22.68 5.66
N LEU A 257 17.18 22.43 4.43
CA LEU A 257 17.51 21.22 3.67
C LEU A 257 19.01 21.09 3.36
N LYS A 258 19.77 22.17 3.49
CA LYS A 258 21.23 22.17 3.34
C LYS A 258 21.99 21.85 4.62
N LEU A 259 21.26 21.76 5.75
CA LEU A 259 21.84 21.43 7.05
C LEU A 259 22.00 19.90 7.18
N PRO A 260 22.99 19.42 7.92
CA PRO A 260 23.25 17.99 8.08
C PRO A 260 22.29 17.35 9.11
N TRP A 261 20.98 17.55 8.95
CA TRP A 261 19.96 17.00 9.84
C TRP A 261 19.59 15.54 9.53
N THR A 262 19.96 15.07 8.33
CA THR A 262 19.74 13.68 7.93
C THR A 262 20.95 13.14 7.17
N LYS A 263 21.04 11.83 7.01
CA LYS A 263 22.04 11.18 6.16
C LYS A 263 21.63 11.12 4.68
N LEU A 264 20.41 11.60 4.34
CA LEU A 264 19.93 11.68 2.96
C LEU A 264 20.42 12.94 2.26
N VAL A 265 20.73 12.81 0.96
CA VAL A 265 21.05 13.96 0.12
C VAL A 265 19.74 14.57 -0.40
N ALA A 266 19.50 15.82 -0.01
CA ALA A 266 18.32 16.55 -0.49
C ALA A 266 18.51 16.99 -1.96
N PRO A 267 17.43 17.03 -2.77
CA PRO A 267 17.48 17.62 -4.10
C PRO A 267 17.65 19.15 -4.03
N GLU A 268 18.19 19.74 -5.10
CA GLU A 268 18.20 21.19 -5.23
C GLU A 268 16.74 21.71 -5.39
N LEU A 269 16.39 22.75 -4.63
CA LEU A 269 15.08 23.40 -4.74
C LEU A 269 15.11 24.42 -5.88
N THR A 270 14.86 23.94 -7.09
CA THR A 270 14.69 24.80 -8.27
C THR A 270 13.29 25.42 -8.28
N ASP A 271 13.11 26.55 -8.97
CA ASP A 271 11.78 27.16 -9.12
C ASP A 271 10.77 26.19 -9.74
N ALA A 272 11.20 25.38 -10.72
CA ALA A 272 10.36 24.36 -11.33
C ALA A 272 9.91 23.29 -10.32
N LEU A 273 10.76 22.87 -9.37
CA LEU A 273 10.41 21.93 -8.33
C LEU A 273 9.43 22.57 -7.33
N ILE A 274 9.67 23.84 -6.95
CA ILE A 274 8.79 24.58 -6.04
C ILE A 274 7.41 24.75 -6.67
N ASP A 275 7.32 25.16 -7.93
CA ASP A 275 6.06 25.35 -8.64
C ASP A 275 5.28 24.03 -8.76
N ASN A 276 5.94 22.93 -9.07
CA ASN A 276 5.33 21.60 -9.09
C ASN A 276 4.71 21.21 -7.73
N ILE A 277 5.42 21.49 -6.62
CA ILE A 277 4.92 21.21 -5.26
C ILE A 277 3.73 22.11 -4.94
N VAL A 278 3.82 23.42 -5.24
CA VAL A 278 2.75 24.39 -4.97
C VAL A 278 1.48 24.04 -5.73
N ASP A 279 1.57 23.69 -7.00
CA ASP A 279 0.40 23.34 -7.80
C ASP A 279 -0.22 22.02 -7.35
N GLY A 280 0.60 20.98 -7.07
CA GLY A 280 0.09 19.73 -6.53
C GLY A 280 -0.58 19.88 -5.15
N THR A 281 -0.13 20.80 -4.29
CA THR A 281 -0.77 21.06 -3.00
C THR A 281 -2.05 21.88 -3.13
N LYS A 282 -2.15 22.79 -4.11
CA LYS A 282 -3.41 23.46 -4.44
C LYS A 282 -4.48 22.47 -4.88
N ASP A 283 -4.12 21.49 -5.73
CA ASP A 283 -5.04 20.43 -6.16
C ASP A 283 -5.53 19.59 -4.96
N GLN A 284 -4.67 19.31 -3.98
CA GLN A 284 -5.04 18.59 -2.75
C GLN A 284 -5.99 19.41 -1.86
N LEU A 285 -5.79 20.72 -1.76
CA LEU A 285 -6.66 21.63 -1.01
C LEU A 285 -8.05 21.75 -1.68
N GLY A 286 -8.11 21.65 -3.00
CA GLY A 286 -9.33 21.85 -3.77
C GLY A 286 -9.91 23.24 -3.55
N THR A 287 -11.17 23.32 -3.13
CA THR A 287 -11.88 24.61 -2.84
C THR A 287 -11.74 25.05 -1.39
N HIS A 288 -11.06 24.26 -0.53
CA HIS A 288 -10.96 24.60 0.89
C HIS A 288 -9.87 25.64 1.16
N SER A 289 -10.19 26.58 2.03
CA SER A 289 -9.22 27.54 2.57
C SER A 289 -8.29 26.85 3.59
N ILE A 290 -7.13 27.46 3.82
CA ILE A 290 -6.19 27.01 4.87
C ILE A 290 -6.90 26.93 6.22
N ALA A 291 -7.70 27.94 6.60
CA ALA A 291 -8.43 27.97 7.87
C ALA A 291 -9.48 26.83 8.00
N GLU A 292 -10.11 26.40 6.91
CA GLU A 292 -11.00 25.22 6.92
C GLU A 292 -10.21 23.94 7.14
N MET A 293 -9.07 23.79 6.45
CA MET A 293 -8.23 22.60 6.60
C MET A 293 -7.54 22.55 7.97
N GLU A 294 -7.23 23.69 8.59
CA GLU A 294 -6.74 23.71 9.97
C GLU A 294 -7.81 23.21 10.96
N ARG A 295 -9.07 23.63 10.83
CA ARG A 295 -10.17 23.09 11.65
C ARG A 295 -10.37 21.59 11.43
N TYR A 296 -10.40 21.16 10.16
CA TYR A 296 -10.47 19.73 9.81
C TYR A 296 -9.34 18.91 10.45
N ARG A 297 -8.10 19.40 10.35
CA ARG A 297 -6.93 18.78 11.00
C ARG A 297 -7.15 18.65 12.52
N ASP A 298 -7.60 19.71 13.19
CA ASP A 298 -7.77 19.73 14.64
C ASP A 298 -8.85 18.72 15.08
N ASP A 299 -9.98 18.67 14.36
CA ASP A 299 -11.04 17.68 14.61
C ASP A 299 -10.54 16.23 14.39
N CYS A 300 -9.77 15.96 13.32
CA CYS A 300 -9.18 14.67 13.06
C CYS A 300 -8.15 14.27 14.13
N LEU A 301 -7.31 15.20 14.57
CA LEU A 301 -6.35 14.95 15.66
C LEU A 301 -7.05 14.52 16.95
N MET A 302 -8.10 15.22 17.33
CA MET A 302 -8.89 14.88 18.50
C MET A 302 -9.54 13.50 18.38
N ALA A 303 -10.12 13.19 17.21
CA ALA A 303 -10.75 11.90 16.94
C ALA A 303 -9.74 10.74 17.00
N VAL A 304 -8.57 10.89 16.37
CA VAL A 304 -7.49 9.88 16.39
C VAL A 304 -6.97 9.65 17.80
N GLN A 305 -6.71 10.72 18.56
CA GLN A 305 -6.25 10.60 19.96
C GLN A 305 -7.29 9.91 20.83
N ALA A 306 -8.57 10.27 20.69
CA ALA A 306 -9.65 9.62 21.43
C ALA A 306 -9.75 8.14 21.08
N ALA A 307 -9.67 7.77 19.80
CA ALA A 307 -9.69 6.38 19.36
C ALA A 307 -8.51 5.56 19.89
N VAL A 308 -7.30 6.12 19.84
CA VAL A 308 -6.09 5.48 20.38
C VAL A 308 -6.20 5.28 21.88
N ARG A 309 -6.64 6.31 22.62
CA ARG A 309 -6.83 6.23 24.09
C ARG A 309 -7.88 5.16 24.46
N ALA A 310 -9.02 5.19 23.81
CA ALA A 310 -10.08 4.18 24.05
C ALA A 310 -9.58 2.76 23.78
N THR A 311 -8.79 2.57 22.74
CA THR A 311 -8.21 1.27 22.39
C THR A 311 -7.16 0.81 23.42
N LYS A 312 -6.28 1.69 23.89
CA LYS A 312 -5.34 1.39 24.95
C LYS A 312 -6.07 0.90 26.22
N ILE A 313 -7.10 1.63 26.67
CA ILE A 313 -7.92 1.24 27.83
C ILE A 313 -8.52 -0.15 27.62
N LYS A 314 -9.13 -0.40 26.46
CA LYS A 314 -9.76 -1.69 26.13
C LYS A 314 -8.78 -2.88 26.23
N HIS A 315 -7.52 -2.66 25.88
CA HIS A 315 -6.49 -3.71 25.89
C HIS A 315 -5.59 -3.70 27.15
N GLY A 316 -5.92 -2.91 28.18
CA GLY A 316 -5.14 -2.83 29.40
C GLY A 316 -3.71 -2.29 29.20
N ILE A 317 -3.48 -1.56 28.09
CA ILE A 317 -2.22 -0.89 27.82
C ILE A 317 -2.18 0.41 28.63
N ALA A 318 -1.09 0.64 29.37
CA ALA A 318 -0.94 1.83 30.16
C ALA A 318 -1.15 3.11 29.33
N LEU A 319 -1.92 4.04 29.88
CA LEU A 319 -1.97 5.39 29.31
C LEU A 319 -0.67 6.09 29.72
N ASP A 320 0.02 6.67 28.74
CA ASP A 320 1.14 7.56 29.03
C ASP A 320 0.53 8.80 29.73
N GLU A 321 0.94 9.06 30.99
CA GLU A 321 0.52 10.22 31.78
C GLU A 321 1.17 11.52 31.29
#